data_22fe9cd6b8b4609705cd10d3d1f0b555
#
_entry.id   22fe9cd6b8b4609705cd10d3d1f0b555
#
_cell.length_a   1.000
_cell.length_b   1.000
_cell.length_c   1.000
_cell.angle_alpha   90.00
_cell.angle_beta   90.00
_cell.angle_gamma   90.00
#
_symmetry.space_group_name_H-M   'P 1'
#
loop_
_entity.id
_entity.type
_entity.pdbx_description
1 polymer ?
#
loop_
_entity_poly.entity_id
_entity_poly.type
_entity_poly.pdbx_seq_one_letter_code
_entity_poly.pdbx_strand_id
1 'polypeptide(L)'
;FPINAIFYEREADRARAEAFADILTRLLAGLMRVHGYAGGPDNALALAKEYVDSLRQWGGQTETDQDTLKWYLTQTPRYLPPGRPLLAPEEILLVRWPHVEQEWGRDVLRGTKELPGLLETLTIWTQGPMNMNTLQPAVLSALVRDERKARPFVNAVQHYRDNPDIDRLPSGINAVAEGDEPGVVFVLRNVNSKIDRDGANHLHPFY
;
A
#
# COMPACT_ATOMS: atom_id res chain seq x y z
N PHE A 1 -3.48 0.19 3.71
CA PHE A 1 -3.33 -0.14 2.28
C PHE A 1 -3.96 -1.49 1.97
N PRO A 2 -4.84 -1.61 0.95
CA PRO A 2 -5.47 -2.87 0.56
C PRO A 2 -4.49 -3.75 -0.23
N ILE A 3 -3.76 -4.63 0.44
CA ILE A 3 -2.68 -5.42 -0.16
C ILE A 3 -3.18 -6.33 -1.29
N ASN A 4 -4.38 -6.90 -1.16
CA ASN A 4 -4.93 -7.79 -2.17
C ASN A 4 -5.36 -7.08 -3.46
N ALA A 5 -5.36 -5.75 -3.49
CA ALA A 5 -5.63 -4.98 -4.71
C ALA A 5 -4.51 -5.05 -5.77
N ILE A 6 -3.32 -5.56 -5.41
CA ILE A 6 -2.22 -5.81 -6.36
C ILE A 6 -2.45 -7.07 -7.23
N PHE A 7 -3.42 -7.91 -6.86
CA PHE A 7 -3.78 -9.12 -7.61
C PHE A 7 -4.98 -8.85 -8.50
N TYR A 8 -5.05 -9.55 -9.63
CA TYR A 8 -6.19 -9.48 -10.54
C TYR A 8 -6.48 -10.87 -11.13
N GLU A 9 -7.74 -11.15 -11.37
CA GLU A 9 -8.19 -12.37 -12.04
C GLU A 9 -8.58 -12.10 -13.49
N ARG A 10 -9.08 -10.87 -13.75
CA ARG A 10 -9.53 -10.46 -15.08
C ARG A 10 -8.56 -9.42 -15.65
N GLU A 11 -8.23 -9.53 -16.93
CA GLU A 11 -7.35 -8.59 -17.62
C GLU A 11 -7.85 -7.13 -17.52
N ALA A 12 -9.16 -6.93 -17.47
CA ALA A 12 -9.76 -5.61 -17.27
C ALA A 12 -9.35 -4.93 -15.95
N ASP A 13 -8.99 -5.71 -14.92
CA ASP A 13 -8.58 -5.19 -13.61
C ASP A 13 -7.06 -4.97 -13.50
N ARG A 14 -6.29 -5.40 -14.52
CA ARG A 14 -4.83 -5.35 -14.51
C ARG A 14 -4.27 -3.95 -14.29
N ALA A 15 -4.76 -2.96 -15.04
CA ALA A 15 -4.27 -1.58 -14.92
C ALA A 15 -4.45 -1.02 -13.50
N ARG A 16 -5.56 -1.37 -12.82
CA ARG A 16 -5.80 -1.02 -11.43
C ARG A 16 -4.82 -1.72 -10.50
N ALA A 17 -4.60 -3.02 -10.70
CA ALA A 17 -3.65 -3.79 -9.88
C ALA A 17 -2.21 -3.28 -10.03
N GLU A 18 -1.80 -2.87 -11.24
CA GLU A 18 -0.51 -2.24 -11.48
C GLU A 18 -0.37 -0.90 -10.73
N ALA A 19 -1.42 -0.07 -10.72
CA ALA A 19 -1.41 1.18 -9.95
C ALA A 19 -1.27 0.93 -8.44
N PHE A 20 -1.95 -0.08 -7.88
CA PHE A 20 -1.79 -0.47 -6.49
C PHE A 20 -0.39 -1.03 -6.19
N ALA A 21 0.19 -1.81 -7.10
CA ALA A 21 1.56 -2.31 -6.96
C ALA A 21 2.59 -1.18 -6.95
N ASP A 22 2.39 -0.16 -7.77
CA ASP A 22 3.21 1.05 -7.83
C ASP A 22 3.14 1.84 -6.49
N ILE A 23 1.93 2.00 -5.94
CA ILE A 23 1.72 2.63 -4.62
C ILE A 23 2.42 1.81 -3.53
N LEU A 24 2.27 0.48 -3.54
CA LEU A 24 2.91 -0.40 -2.57
C LEU A 24 4.44 -0.31 -2.64
N THR A 25 4.99 -0.23 -3.86
CA THR A 25 6.44 -0.04 -4.07
C THR A 25 6.92 1.26 -3.42
N ARG A 26 6.21 2.37 -3.62
CA ARG A 26 6.55 3.64 -2.97
C ARG A 26 6.38 3.61 -1.46
N LEU A 27 5.33 2.94 -0.95
CA LEU A 27 5.12 2.75 0.48
C LEU A 27 6.31 2.01 1.12
N LEU A 28 6.71 0.89 0.53
CA LEU A 28 7.86 0.12 0.99
C LEU A 28 9.16 0.92 0.96
N ALA A 29 9.44 1.61 -0.15
CA ALA A 29 10.61 2.46 -0.27
C ALA A 29 10.62 3.59 0.78
N GLY A 30 9.45 4.16 1.10
CA GLY A 30 9.27 5.12 2.17
C GLY A 30 9.57 4.53 3.56
N LEU A 31 9.02 3.34 3.85
CA LEU A 31 9.29 2.61 5.10
C LEU A 31 10.76 2.24 5.24
N MET A 32 11.42 1.78 4.16
CA MET A 32 12.85 1.48 4.18
C MET A 32 13.69 2.68 4.65
N ARG A 33 13.39 3.88 4.15
CA ARG A 33 14.11 5.11 4.57
C ARG A 33 13.85 5.45 6.03
N VAL A 34 12.63 5.27 6.50
CA VAL A 34 12.26 5.51 7.91
C VAL A 34 12.97 4.52 8.83
N HIS A 35 13.13 3.27 8.40
CA HIS A 35 13.81 2.20 9.15
C HIS A 35 15.34 2.15 8.90
N GLY A 36 15.93 3.22 8.41
CA GLY A 36 17.39 3.39 8.37
C GLY A 36 18.09 2.80 7.15
N TYR A 37 17.37 2.46 6.08
CA TYR A 37 18.03 2.08 4.82
C TYR A 37 18.80 3.25 4.21
N ALA A 38 20.11 3.09 4.02
CA ALA A 38 21.03 4.15 3.59
C ALA A 38 21.32 4.17 2.07
N GLY A 39 20.77 3.24 1.30
CA GLY A 39 21.16 3.01 -0.11
C GLY A 39 20.58 3.99 -1.15
N GLY A 40 19.94 5.06 -0.70
CA GLY A 40 19.36 6.08 -1.58
C GLY A 40 17.97 5.71 -2.14
N PRO A 41 17.22 6.71 -2.70
CA PRO A 41 15.83 6.53 -3.08
C PRO A 41 15.64 5.55 -4.25
N ASP A 42 16.48 5.60 -5.29
CA ASP A 42 16.34 4.72 -6.46
C ASP A 42 16.59 3.25 -6.09
N ASN A 43 17.60 2.99 -5.25
CA ASN A 43 17.83 1.64 -4.74
C ASN A 43 16.70 1.16 -3.82
N ALA A 44 16.15 2.04 -2.98
CA ALA A 44 15.00 1.69 -2.16
C ALA A 44 13.79 1.29 -3.01
N LEU A 45 13.52 2.02 -4.09
CA LEU A 45 12.45 1.67 -5.05
C LEU A 45 12.72 0.32 -5.73
N ALA A 46 13.97 0.05 -6.14
CA ALA A 46 14.34 -1.22 -6.79
C ALA A 46 14.11 -2.41 -5.84
N LEU A 47 14.58 -2.31 -4.59
CA LEU A 47 14.41 -3.35 -3.57
C LEU A 47 12.94 -3.53 -3.14
N ALA A 48 12.18 -2.43 -3.08
CA ALA A 48 10.75 -2.46 -2.82
C ALA A 48 10.00 -3.17 -3.95
N LYS A 49 10.37 -2.89 -5.21
CA LYS A 49 9.81 -3.57 -6.37
C LYS A 49 10.09 -5.06 -6.35
N GLU A 50 11.31 -5.47 -6.01
CA GLU A 50 11.67 -6.90 -5.83
C GLU A 50 10.71 -7.61 -4.87
N TYR A 51 10.37 -6.97 -3.75
CA TYR A 51 9.40 -7.54 -2.80
C TYR A 51 7.98 -7.61 -3.38
N VAL A 52 7.53 -6.58 -4.08
CA VAL A 52 6.21 -6.56 -4.75
C VAL A 52 6.13 -7.66 -5.81
N ASP A 53 7.20 -7.89 -6.57
CA ASP A 53 7.27 -8.98 -7.54
C ASP A 53 7.21 -10.35 -6.84
N SER A 54 7.88 -10.51 -5.69
CA SER A 54 7.78 -11.72 -4.85
C SER A 54 6.36 -11.95 -4.30
N LEU A 55 5.65 -10.89 -3.90
CA LEU A 55 4.24 -10.96 -3.51
C LEU A 55 3.35 -11.43 -4.67
N ARG A 56 3.61 -10.96 -5.88
CA ARG A 56 2.89 -11.40 -7.09
C ARG A 56 3.13 -12.87 -7.40
N GLN A 57 4.37 -13.35 -7.24
CA GLN A 57 4.67 -14.78 -7.34
C GLN A 57 3.94 -15.58 -6.25
N TRP A 58 3.94 -15.09 -5.01
CA TRP A 58 3.18 -15.69 -3.90
C TRP A 58 1.69 -15.83 -4.24
N GLY A 59 1.11 -14.82 -4.84
CA GLY A 59 -0.30 -14.78 -5.26
C GLY A 59 -0.62 -15.50 -6.58
N GLY A 60 0.38 -16.08 -7.26
CA GLY A 60 0.20 -16.79 -8.52
C GLY A 60 0.00 -15.90 -9.75
N GLN A 61 0.32 -14.59 -9.65
CA GLN A 61 0.21 -13.66 -10.79
C GLN A 61 1.36 -13.81 -11.79
N THR A 62 2.49 -14.31 -11.33
CA THR A 62 3.67 -14.62 -12.14
C THR A 62 4.20 -15.99 -11.76
N GLU A 63 4.87 -16.63 -12.70
CA GLU A 63 5.48 -17.94 -12.48
C GLU A 63 6.58 -17.84 -11.42
N THR A 64 6.59 -18.77 -10.47
CA THR A 64 7.64 -18.85 -9.45
C THR A 64 8.81 -19.65 -10.00
N ASP A 65 9.99 -19.05 -10.04
CA ASP A 65 11.19 -19.71 -10.49
C ASP A 65 11.64 -20.84 -9.54
N GLN A 66 12.46 -21.76 -10.07
CA GLN A 66 12.89 -22.95 -9.32
C GLN A 66 13.74 -22.62 -8.09
N ASP A 67 14.52 -21.55 -8.11
CA ASP A 67 15.37 -21.18 -6.96
C ASP A 67 14.54 -20.56 -5.84
N THR A 68 13.50 -19.80 -6.19
CA THR A 68 12.50 -19.34 -5.25
C THR A 68 11.72 -20.50 -4.62
N LEU A 69 11.30 -21.49 -5.41
CA LEU A 69 10.64 -22.70 -4.88
C LEU A 69 11.57 -23.50 -3.94
N LYS A 70 12.84 -23.69 -4.32
CA LYS A 70 13.83 -24.34 -3.44
C LYS A 70 13.97 -23.60 -2.12
N TRP A 71 14.03 -22.26 -2.15
CA TRP A 71 14.12 -21.45 -0.94
C TRP A 71 12.94 -21.73 0.00
N TYR A 72 11.70 -21.75 -0.48
CA TYR A 72 10.54 -22.07 0.34
C TYR A 72 10.62 -23.46 0.97
N LEU A 73 11.17 -24.44 0.24
CA LEU A 73 11.35 -25.80 0.73
C LEU A 73 12.46 -25.95 1.77
N THR A 74 13.35 -24.96 1.92
CA THR A 74 14.38 -24.93 2.99
C THR A 74 13.87 -24.33 4.28
N GLN A 75 12.70 -23.70 4.28
CA GLN A 75 12.14 -23.08 5.48
C GLN A 75 11.70 -24.12 6.53
N THR A 76 11.51 -23.67 7.77
CA THR A 76 11.02 -24.54 8.87
C THR A 76 9.81 -23.89 9.53
N PRO A 77 8.60 -24.44 9.39
CA PRO A 77 8.23 -25.58 8.55
C PRO A 77 8.37 -25.29 7.05
N ARG A 78 8.50 -26.33 6.22
CA ARG A 78 8.50 -26.20 4.75
C ARG A 78 7.12 -25.77 4.25
N TYR A 79 7.09 -24.87 3.29
CA TYR A 79 5.84 -24.43 2.64
C TYR A 79 6.10 -24.03 1.18
N LEU A 80 5.03 -23.80 0.44
CA LEU A 80 5.08 -23.31 -0.94
C LEU A 80 4.16 -22.09 -1.07
N PRO A 81 4.42 -21.20 -2.03
CA PRO A 81 3.49 -20.13 -2.37
C PRO A 81 2.11 -20.71 -2.69
N PRO A 82 1.04 -20.16 -2.10
CA PRO A 82 -0.31 -20.75 -2.22
C PRO A 82 -0.97 -20.45 -3.57
N GLY A 83 -0.40 -19.59 -4.42
CA GLY A 83 -0.96 -19.21 -5.72
C GLY A 83 -2.30 -18.48 -5.62
N ARG A 84 -2.54 -17.73 -4.56
CA ARG A 84 -3.78 -16.98 -4.29
C ARG A 84 -3.50 -15.68 -3.54
N PRO A 85 -4.45 -14.72 -3.53
CA PRO A 85 -4.39 -13.56 -2.66
C PRO A 85 -4.22 -13.93 -1.18
N LEU A 86 -3.69 -13.01 -0.39
CA LEU A 86 -3.45 -13.20 1.04
C LEU A 86 -4.76 -13.40 1.81
N LEU A 87 -4.79 -14.36 2.73
CA LEU A 87 -5.91 -14.59 3.67
C LEU A 87 -5.67 -13.97 5.05
N ALA A 88 -4.40 -13.69 5.38
CA ALA A 88 -4.02 -12.99 6.60
C ALA A 88 -2.91 -11.98 6.29
N PRO A 89 -2.89 -10.80 6.95
CA PRO A 89 -1.83 -9.82 6.73
C PRO A 89 -0.44 -10.38 7.01
N GLU A 90 -0.33 -11.30 7.98
CA GLU A 90 0.91 -11.92 8.42
C GLU A 90 1.57 -12.80 7.34
N GLU A 91 0.81 -13.23 6.31
CA GLU A 91 1.38 -13.99 5.20
C GLU A 91 2.49 -13.22 4.46
N ILE A 92 2.50 -11.88 4.53
CA ILE A 92 3.59 -11.07 3.98
C ILE A 92 4.96 -11.45 4.56
N LEU A 93 5.01 -11.95 5.80
CA LEU A 93 6.24 -12.37 6.46
C LEU A 93 6.77 -13.71 5.95
N LEU A 94 5.95 -14.45 5.20
CA LEU A 94 6.32 -15.72 4.59
C LEU A 94 6.83 -15.54 3.15
N VAL A 95 6.61 -14.37 2.57
CA VAL A 95 7.04 -14.05 1.21
C VAL A 95 8.55 -13.88 1.17
N ARG A 96 9.20 -14.55 0.22
CA ARG A 96 10.66 -14.44 0.05
C ARG A 96 11.08 -13.01 -0.22
N TRP A 97 11.94 -12.49 0.65
CA TRP A 97 12.66 -11.24 0.44
C TRP A 97 14.06 -11.36 1.04
N PRO A 98 15.13 -11.39 0.23
CA PRO A 98 16.49 -11.62 0.74
C PRO A 98 16.94 -10.64 1.81
N HIS A 99 16.35 -9.42 1.81
CA HIS A 99 16.73 -8.35 2.72
C HIS A 99 16.12 -8.47 4.13
N VAL A 100 15.20 -9.42 4.35
CA VAL A 100 14.59 -9.66 5.68
C VAL A 100 15.61 -10.12 6.73
N GLU A 101 16.75 -10.65 6.31
CA GLU A 101 17.85 -11.02 7.21
C GLU A 101 18.56 -9.80 7.80
N GLN A 102 18.48 -8.64 7.16
CA GLN A 102 18.97 -7.37 7.65
C GLN A 102 17.98 -6.77 8.66
N GLU A 103 18.50 -6.05 9.66
CA GLU A 103 17.67 -5.44 10.71
C GLU A 103 16.58 -4.52 10.11
N TRP A 104 16.98 -3.58 9.25
CA TRP A 104 16.04 -2.68 8.57
C TRP A 104 15.00 -3.42 7.74
N GLY A 105 15.34 -4.55 7.11
CA GLY A 105 14.41 -5.32 6.29
C GLY A 105 13.29 -5.97 7.12
N ARG A 106 13.63 -6.49 8.32
CA ARG A 106 12.64 -6.99 9.29
C ARG A 106 11.74 -5.87 9.79
N ASP A 107 12.35 -4.74 10.12
CA ASP A 107 11.62 -3.59 10.68
C ASP A 107 10.69 -2.96 9.66
N VAL A 108 11.07 -2.92 8.38
CA VAL A 108 10.18 -2.51 7.28
C VAL A 108 8.92 -3.36 7.22
N LEU A 109 9.02 -4.68 7.41
CA LEU A 109 7.85 -5.56 7.35
C LEU A 109 7.05 -5.57 8.66
N ARG A 110 7.72 -5.64 9.81
CA ARG A 110 7.08 -5.85 11.12
C ARG A 110 6.79 -4.58 11.89
N GLY A 111 7.55 -3.50 11.62
CA GLY A 111 7.59 -2.32 12.48
C GLY A 111 8.47 -2.52 13.71
N THR A 112 8.63 -1.43 14.44
CA THR A 112 9.27 -1.35 15.76
C THR A 112 8.28 -0.78 16.78
N LYS A 113 8.70 -0.61 18.03
CA LYS A 113 7.84 0.06 19.04
C LYS A 113 7.51 1.51 18.67
N GLU A 114 8.36 2.15 17.90
CA GLU A 114 8.31 3.58 17.61
C GLU A 114 7.83 3.90 16.19
N LEU A 115 8.07 2.97 15.26
CA LEU A 115 7.84 3.18 13.84
C LEU A 115 7.00 2.05 13.25
N PRO A 116 5.92 2.35 12.54
CA PRO A 116 5.07 1.33 11.93
C PRO A 116 5.81 0.61 10.79
N GLY A 117 5.57 -0.69 10.68
CA GLY A 117 5.99 -1.49 9.53
C GLY A 117 4.88 -1.66 8.50
N LEU A 118 5.18 -2.40 7.45
CA LEU A 118 4.21 -2.71 6.40
C LEU A 118 2.98 -3.42 6.98
N LEU A 119 3.18 -4.42 7.85
CA LEU A 119 2.11 -5.22 8.45
C LEU A 119 1.04 -4.36 9.13
N GLU A 120 1.43 -3.29 9.82
CA GLU A 120 0.50 -2.40 10.51
C GLU A 120 -0.25 -1.44 9.58
N THR A 121 0.21 -1.31 8.33
CA THR A 121 -0.39 -0.43 7.32
C THR A 121 -1.36 -1.15 6.39
N LEU A 122 -1.44 -2.49 6.45
CA LEU A 122 -2.16 -3.31 5.51
C LEU A 122 -3.57 -3.68 5.96
N THR A 123 -4.39 -3.99 4.96
CA THR A 123 -5.65 -4.71 5.11
C THR A 123 -5.81 -5.69 3.96
N ILE A 124 -6.41 -6.86 4.25
CA ILE A 124 -6.76 -7.88 3.25
C ILE A 124 -8.24 -7.83 2.88
N TRP A 125 -9.06 -7.10 3.65
CA TRP A 125 -10.52 -7.16 3.58
C TRP A 125 -11.14 -6.37 2.43
N THR A 126 -10.37 -5.51 1.79
CA THR A 126 -10.88 -4.65 0.72
C THR A 126 -9.93 -4.66 -0.47
N GLN A 127 -10.50 -4.61 -1.67
CA GLN A 127 -9.79 -4.43 -2.93
C GLN A 127 -10.16 -3.09 -3.59
N GLY A 128 -10.87 -2.25 -2.86
CA GLY A 128 -11.50 -1.03 -3.35
C GLY A 128 -10.82 0.26 -2.90
N PRO A 129 -11.55 1.36 -3.00
CA PRO A 129 -11.07 2.69 -2.65
C PRO A 129 -10.60 2.76 -1.21
N MET A 130 -9.51 3.48 -0.98
CA MET A 130 -9.00 3.75 0.37
C MET A 130 -9.71 4.97 0.98
N ASN A 131 -10.04 4.88 2.27
CA ASN A 131 -10.62 6.00 3.00
C ASN A 131 -9.53 6.96 3.47
N MET A 132 -9.49 8.16 2.88
CA MET A 132 -8.50 9.19 3.21
C MET A 132 -8.48 9.58 4.70
N ASN A 133 -9.63 9.46 5.39
CA ASN A 133 -9.72 9.88 6.79
C ASN A 133 -9.02 8.91 7.76
N THR A 134 -8.78 7.68 7.34
CA THR A 134 -8.19 6.62 8.18
C THR A 134 -6.80 6.17 7.71
N LEU A 135 -6.34 6.64 6.54
CA LEU A 135 -5.02 6.27 6.04
C LEU A 135 -3.89 6.83 6.90
N GLN A 136 -2.91 6.01 7.18
CA GLN A 136 -1.70 6.44 7.86
C GLN A 136 -0.87 7.40 6.98
N PRO A 137 -0.09 8.32 7.57
CA PRO A 137 0.74 9.28 6.82
C PRO A 137 1.69 8.63 5.82
N ALA A 138 2.25 7.46 6.14
CA ALA A 138 3.11 6.70 5.24
C ALA A 138 2.37 6.27 3.97
N VAL A 139 1.13 5.77 4.10
CA VAL A 139 0.29 5.38 2.96
C VAL A 139 -0.11 6.61 2.14
N LEU A 140 -0.51 7.71 2.79
CA LEU A 140 -0.81 8.97 2.10
C LEU A 140 0.37 9.48 1.29
N SER A 141 1.58 9.44 1.87
CA SER A 141 2.80 9.84 1.15
C SER A 141 3.05 8.99 -0.10
N ALA A 142 2.78 7.69 -0.02
CA ALA A 142 2.98 6.76 -1.14
C ALA A 142 2.00 6.96 -2.30
N LEU A 143 0.86 7.63 -2.07
CA LEU A 143 -0.10 7.95 -3.14
C LEU A 143 0.45 8.99 -4.12
N VAL A 144 1.46 9.75 -3.72
CA VAL A 144 2.01 10.87 -4.51
C VAL A 144 3.35 10.45 -5.12
N ARG A 145 3.45 10.52 -6.47
CA ARG A 145 4.70 10.18 -7.19
C ARG A 145 5.80 11.21 -6.97
N ASP A 146 5.45 12.49 -7.03
CA ASP A 146 6.42 13.55 -6.78
C ASP A 146 6.66 13.71 -5.27
N GLU A 147 7.81 13.28 -4.83
CA GLU A 147 8.20 13.30 -3.41
C GLU A 147 8.13 14.71 -2.80
N ARG A 148 8.35 15.76 -3.60
CA ARG A 148 8.24 17.16 -3.15
C ARG A 148 6.81 17.56 -2.84
N LYS A 149 5.83 16.92 -3.49
CA LYS A 149 4.39 17.13 -3.25
C LYS A 149 3.84 16.24 -2.13
N ALA A 150 4.53 15.14 -1.79
CA ALA A 150 4.03 14.17 -0.83
C ALA A 150 3.81 14.78 0.56
N ARG A 151 4.78 15.51 1.10
CA ARG A 151 4.65 16.16 2.42
C ARG A 151 3.56 17.23 2.47
N PRO A 152 3.46 18.18 1.52
CA PRO A 152 2.34 19.10 1.44
C PRO A 152 0.99 18.40 1.37
N PHE A 153 0.86 17.32 0.60
CA PHE A 153 -0.36 16.53 0.49
C PHE A 153 -0.75 15.89 1.83
N VAL A 154 0.18 15.21 2.51
CA VAL A 154 -0.05 14.61 3.84
C VAL A 154 -0.52 15.67 4.84
N ASN A 155 0.16 16.82 4.89
CA ASN A 155 -0.21 17.91 5.78
C ASN A 155 -1.61 18.47 5.48
N ALA A 156 -1.97 18.60 4.20
CA ALA A 156 -3.30 19.07 3.79
C ALA A 156 -4.40 18.08 4.22
N VAL A 157 -4.17 16.78 4.07
CA VAL A 157 -5.12 15.76 4.54
C VAL A 157 -5.25 15.76 6.05
N GLN A 158 -4.15 15.86 6.78
CA GLN A 158 -4.18 15.94 8.25
C GLN A 158 -4.93 17.21 8.74
N HIS A 159 -4.61 18.37 8.14
CA HIS A 159 -5.32 19.60 8.45
C HIS A 159 -6.83 19.49 8.21
N TYR A 160 -7.24 18.83 7.11
CA TYR A 160 -8.65 18.57 6.83
C TYR A 160 -9.30 17.64 7.88
N ARG A 161 -8.59 16.63 8.36
CA ARG A 161 -9.07 15.70 9.41
C ARG A 161 -9.28 16.43 10.77
N ASP A 162 -8.34 17.33 11.08
CA ASP A 162 -8.36 18.07 12.35
C ASP A 162 -9.41 19.19 12.35
N ASN A 163 -9.91 19.59 11.18
CA ASN A 163 -10.87 20.66 11.00
C ASN A 163 -12.10 20.18 10.20
N PRO A 164 -12.99 19.41 10.81
CA PRO A 164 -14.14 18.80 10.12
C PRO A 164 -15.15 19.79 9.54
N ASP A 165 -15.11 21.05 9.99
CA ASP A 165 -15.98 22.13 9.49
C ASP A 165 -15.56 22.70 8.12
N ILE A 166 -14.42 22.25 7.58
CA ILE A 166 -13.97 22.63 6.23
C ILE A 166 -14.84 21.92 5.19
N ASP A 167 -15.70 22.67 4.54
CA ASP A 167 -16.67 22.18 3.55
C ASP A 167 -16.03 21.65 2.25
N ARG A 168 -14.76 21.90 2.02
CA ARG A 168 -14.05 21.50 0.80
C ARG A 168 -12.66 20.95 1.11
N LEU A 169 -12.32 19.85 0.45
CA LEU A 169 -10.94 19.40 0.40
C LEU A 169 -10.05 20.56 -0.11
N PRO A 170 -8.90 20.80 0.52
CA PRO A 170 -7.95 21.78 0.01
C PRO A 170 -7.70 21.54 -1.49
N SER A 171 -7.67 22.62 -2.28
CA SER A 171 -7.50 22.56 -3.74
C SER A 171 -6.27 21.75 -4.19
N GLY A 172 -5.23 21.67 -3.34
CA GLY A 172 -4.05 20.85 -3.56
C GLY A 172 -4.30 19.33 -3.54
N ILE A 173 -5.34 18.86 -2.84
CA ILE A 173 -5.70 17.43 -2.83
C ILE A 173 -6.35 17.05 -4.16
N ASN A 174 -7.24 17.88 -4.68
CA ASN A 174 -7.87 17.66 -5.98
C ASN A 174 -6.84 17.70 -7.12
N ALA A 175 -5.90 18.64 -7.09
CA ALA A 175 -4.85 18.73 -8.11
C ALA A 175 -3.94 17.49 -8.15
N VAL A 176 -3.66 16.87 -7.01
CA VAL A 176 -2.90 15.62 -6.94
C VAL A 176 -3.74 14.43 -7.41
N ALA A 177 -5.04 14.44 -7.12
CA ALA A 177 -5.95 13.37 -7.52
C ALA A 177 -6.30 13.40 -9.01
N GLU A 178 -6.36 14.59 -9.62
CA GLU A 178 -6.86 14.78 -11.00
C GLU A 178 -5.74 14.82 -12.05
N GLY A 179 -4.52 15.21 -11.69
CA GLY A 179 -3.51 15.59 -12.68
C GLY A 179 -2.38 14.58 -12.93
N ASP A 180 -1.93 13.88 -11.91
CA ASP A 180 -0.67 13.14 -12.02
C ASP A 180 -0.84 11.61 -12.03
N GLU A 181 -2.00 11.09 -11.64
CA GLU A 181 -2.25 9.63 -11.61
C GLU A 181 -3.73 9.28 -11.89
N PRO A 182 -4.07 8.88 -13.10
CA PRO A 182 -5.46 8.50 -13.44
C PRO A 182 -6.02 7.33 -12.61
N GLY A 183 -5.20 6.62 -11.83
CA GLY A 183 -5.63 5.56 -10.91
C GLY A 183 -5.98 6.03 -9.50
N VAL A 184 -5.49 7.19 -9.04
CA VAL A 184 -5.64 7.64 -7.65
C VAL A 184 -7.08 8.10 -7.35
N VAL A 185 -7.77 8.67 -8.31
CA VAL A 185 -9.19 9.08 -8.17
C VAL A 185 -10.08 7.88 -7.81
N PHE A 186 -9.76 6.69 -8.31
CA PHE A 186 -10.49 5.46 -7.99
C PHE A 186 -10.10 4.87 -6.63
N VAL A 187 -9.01 5.32 -6.04
CA VAL A 187 -8.42 4.78 -4.81
C VAL A 187 -8.82 5.59 -3.58
N LEU A 188 -9.04 6.90 -3.75
CA LEU A 188 -9.36 7.79 -2.64
C LEU A 188 -10.87 8.10 -2.62
N ARG A 189 -11.51 7.83 -1.49
CA ARG A 189 -12.88 8.25 -1.22
C ARG A 189 -12.94 8.98 0.10
N ASN A 190 -13.46 10.20 0.08
CA ASN A 190 -13.83 10.90 1.31
C ASN A 190 -15.19 10.34 1.80
N VAL A 191 -15.16 9.58 2.88
CA VAL A 191 -16.37 8.99 3.48
C VAL A 191 -17.05 9.97 4.44
N ASN A 192 -16.40 11.08 4.80
CA ASN A 192 -16.98 12.17 5.59
C ASN A 192 -17.67 13.25 4.73
N SER A 193 -17.96 12.95 3.44
CA SER A 193 -18.90 13.82 2.73
C SER A 193 -20.18 13.87 3.55
N LYS A 194 -20.49 15.04 4.13
CA LYS A 194 -21.64 15.41 4.93
C LYS A 194 -22.67 14.29 5.08
N ILE A 195 -22.96 13.88 6.30
CA ILE A 195 -24.33 13.46 6.62
C ILE A 195 -25.18 14.61 6.08
N ASP A 196 -25.82 14.34 4.95
CA ASP A 196 -26.70 15.32 4.33
C ASP A 196 -27.62 15.81 5.43
N ARG A 197 -27.67 17.11 5.67
CA ARG A 197 -28.52 17.72 6.71
C ARG A 197 -29.99 17.34 6.56
N ASP A 198 -30.35 16.73 5.43
CA ASP A 198 -31.70 16.25 5.09
C ASP A 198 -31.96 14.79 5.45
N GLY A 199 -31.06 14.11 6.16
CA GLY A 199 -31.29 12.75 6.70
C GLY A 199 -31.34 11.63 5.65
N ALA A 200 -31.03 11.91 4.40
CA ALA A 200 -30.92 10.91 3.36
C ALA A 200 -29.54 10.25 3.44
N ASN A 201 -29.45 9.17 4.21
CA ASN A 201 -28.29 8.29 4.25
C ASN A 201 -28.12 7.57 2.90
N HIS A 202 -27.44 8.20 1.95
CA HIS A 202 -26.87 7.49 0.82
C HIS A 202 -25.55 6.85 1.26
N LEU A 203 -25.61 6.07 2.32
CA LEU A 203 -24.64 5.05 2.59
C LEU A 203 -24.87 3.94 1.55
N HIS A 204 -24.22 4.02 0.41
CA HIS A 204 -23.97 2.80 -0.33
C HIS A 204 -23.07 1.92 0.53
N PRO A 205 -23.56 0.76 0.99
CA PRO A 205 -22.75 -0.17 1.71
C PRO A 205 -21.72 -0.73 0.72
N PHE A 206 -20.46 -0.31 0.87
CA PHE A 206 -19.36 -1.05 0.35
C PHE A 206 -18.80 -1.88 1.51
N TYR A 207 -19.38 -3.06 1.65
CA TYR A 207 -18.76 -4.15 2.34
C TYR A 207 -18.01 -5.02 1.34
#